data_5cb95e90dc89f9f2fb1627061f412252
#
_entry.id   5cb95e90dc89f9f2fb1627061f412252
#
_cell.length_a   1.000
_cell.length_b   1.000
_cell.length_c   1.000
_cell.angle_alpha   90.00
_cell.angle_beta   90.00
_cell.angle_gamma   90.00
#
_symmetry.space_group_name_H-M   'P 1'
#
loop_
_entity.id
_entity.type
_entity.pdbx_description
1 polymer ?
#
loop_
_entity_poly.entity_id
_entity_poly.type
_entity_poly.pdbx_seq_one_letter_code
_entity_poly.pdbx_strand_id
1 'polypeptide(L)' 'MEQILVSRPDAAKALNISVDTLDRLANAGHISKFKIGAKTCYAQDEIIRFANKLIQKGAIYLA' A
#
# COMPACT_ATOMS: atom_id res chain seq x y z
N MET A 1 20.11 3.67 -2.48
CA MET A 1 19.11 2.72 -2.10
C MET A 1 18.02 2.57 -3.15
N GLU A 2 17.70 1.40 -3.51
CA GLU A 2 16.76 1.20 -4.59
C GLU A 2 15.36 1.14 -4.12
N GLN A 3 14.50 1.74 -4.90
CA GLN A 3 13.08 1.62 -4.69
C GLN A 3 12.57 0.43 -5.46
N ILE A 4 11.85 -0.41 -4.78
CA ILE A 4 11.25 -1.57 -5.42
C ILE A 4 9.76 -1.33 -5.50
N LEU A 5 9.20 -1.61 -6.67
CA LEU A 5 7.76 -1.51 -6.87
C LEU A 5 7.15 -2.88 -6.68
N VAL A 6 5.99 -2.91 -6.05
CA VAL A 6 5.26 -4.15 -5.84
C VAL A 6 3.91 -4.04 -6.53
N SER A 7 3.40 -5.19 -6.95
CA SER A 7 2.10 -5.24 -7.62
C SER A 7 0.97 -5.01 -6.60
N ARG A 8 -0.23 -4.76 -7.14
CA ARG A 8 -1.40 -4.60 -6.27
C ARG A 8 -1.61 -5.77 -5.33
N PRO A 9 -1.65 -7.00 -5.83
CA PRO A 9 -1.86 -8.13 -4.91
C PRO A 9 -0.74 -8.28 -3.90
N ASP A 10 0.49 -8.03 -4.32
CA ASP A 10 1.62 -8.13 -3.40
C ASP A 10 1.58 -7.06 -2.33
N ALA A 11 1.20 -5.85 -2.70
CA ALA A 11 1.09 -4.77 -1.72
C ALA A 11 -0.01 -5.06 -0.71
N ALA A 12 -1.15 -5.54 -1.18
CA ALA A 12 -2.26 -5.89 -0.30
C ALA A 12 -1.86 -7.00 0.65
N LYS A 13 -1.13 -7.99 0.14
CA LYS A 13 -0.66 -9.08 0.95
C LYS A 13 0.31 -8.61 2.02
N ALA A 14 1.19 -7.69 1.66
CA ALA A 14 2.16 -7.15 2.61
C ALA A 14 1.47 -6.44 3.76
N LEU A 15 0.34 -5.80 3.50
CA LEU A 15 -0.42 -5.13 4.54
C LEU A 15 -1.48 -6.02 5.16
N ASN A 16 -1.63 -7.23 4.66
CA ASN A 16 -2.62 -8.18 5.14
C ASN A 16 -4.04 -7.65 4.99
N ILE A 17 -4.32 -7.05 3.85
CA ILE A 17 -5.63 -6.48 3.55
C ILE A 17 -6.05 -6.94 2.16
N SER A 18 -7.30 -6.69 1.82
CA SER A 18 -7.78 -7.01 0.49
C SER A 18 -7.32 -5.96 -0.52
N VAL A 19 -7.35 -6.32 -1.78
CA VAL A 19 -7.02 -5.39 -2.85
C VAL A 19 -8.00 -4.21 -2.85
N ASP A 20 -9.27 -4.47 -2.56
CA ASP A 20 -10.25 -3.40 -2.47
C ASP A 20 -9.89 -2.38 -1.41
N THR A 21 -9.48 -2.85 -0.24
CA THR A 21 -9.06 -1.96 0.83
C THR A 21 -7.82 -1.18 0.43
N LEU A 22 -6.89 -1.86 -0.24
CA LEU A 22 -5.70 -1.19 -0.74
C LEU A 22 -6.05 -0.05 -1.70
N ASP A 23 -6.98 -0.32 -2.61
CA ASP A 23 -7.43 0.70 -3.56
C ASP A 23 -8.03 1.90 -2.85
N ARG A 24 -8.81 1.65 -1.81
CA ARG A 24 -9.40 2.73 -1.03
C ARG A 24 -8.34 3.59 -0.35
N LEU A 25 -7.31 2.95 0.19
CA LEU A 25 -6.22 3.68 0.82
C LEU A 25 -5.48 4.55 -0.19
N ALA A 26 -5.25 4.01 -1.37
CA ALA A 26 -4.58 4.77 -2.42
C ALA A 26 -5.45 5.94 -2.89
N ASN A 27 -6.74 5.71 -3.05
CA ASN A 27 -7.66 6.77 -3.48
C ASN A 27 -7.78 7.86 -2.44
N ALA A 28 -7.65 7.51 -1.17
CA ALA A 28 -7.70 8.48 -0.09
C ALA A 28 -6.39 9.24 0.09
N GLY A 29 -5.35 8.87 -0.64
CA GLY A 29 -4.09 9.59 -0.59
C GLY A 29 -3.09 9.07 0.42
N HIS A 30 -3.37 7.95 1.06
CA HIS A 30 -2.45 7.38 2.05
C HIS A 30 -1.23 6.75 1.39
N ILE A 31 -1.39 6.24 0.19
CA ILE A 31 -0.35 5.54 -0.53
C ILE A 31 -0.37 6.00 -1.97
N SER A 32 0.80 6.22 -2.55
CA SER A 32 0.90 6.64 -3.94
C SER A 32 0.81 5.44 -4.87
N LYS A 33 0.11 5.64 -5.95
CA LYS A 33 -0.13 4.64 -6.96
C LYS A 33 0.66 4.98 -8.21
N PHE A 34 1.30 4.00 -8.79
CA PHE A 34 2.06 4.19 -10.02
C PHE A 34 1.54 3.28 -11.09
N LYS A 35 1.42 3.81 -12.30
CA LYS A 35 1.01 3.00 -13.43
C LYS A 35 2.17 2.76 -14.36
N ILE A 36 2.41 1.50 -14.67
CA ILE A 36 3.43 1.11 -15.62
C ILE A 36 2.74 0.30 -16.69
N GLY A 37 2.53 0.94 -17.85
CA GLY A 37 1.72 0.30 -18.88
C GLY A 37 0.30 0.10 -18.36
N ALA A 38 -0.16 -1.13 -18.38
CA ALA A 38 -1.49 -1.48 -17.89
C ALA A 38 -1.50 -1.91 -16.42
N LYS A 39 -0.33 -1.92 -15.80
CA LYS A 39 -0.23 -2.42 -14.43
C LYS A 39 -0.17 -1.30 -13.42
N THR A 40 -0.81 -1.52 -12.29
CA THR A 40 -0.75 -0.61 -11.17
C THR A 40 0.22 -1.18 -10.14
N CYS A 41 1.16 -0.34 -9.69
CA CYS A 41 2.18 -0.75 -8.72
C CYS A 41 2.24 0.25 -7.59
N TYR A 42 2.86 -0.17 -6.50
CA TYR A 42 3.05 0.69 -5.32
C TYR A 42 4.51 0.64 -4.91
N ALA A 43 5.02 1.74 -4.38
CA ALA A 43 6.38 1.78 -3.89
C ALA A 43 6.47 0.99 -2.60
N GLN A 44 7.41 0.06 -2.53
CA GLN A 44 7.59 -0.76 -1.35
C GLN A 44 7.85 0.10 -0.11
N ASP A 45 8.63 1.15 -0.26
CA ASP A 45 8.92 2.08 0.83
C ASP A 45 7.65 2.63 1.45
N GLU A 46 6.71 3.04 0.63
CA GLU A 46 5.47 3.62 1.13
C GLU A 46 4.61 2.59 1.84
N ILE A 47 4.62 1.37 1.32
CA ILE A 47 3.87 0.29 1.95
C ILE A 47 4.43 0.01 3.34
N ILE A 48 5.74 -0.04 3.44
CA ILE A 48 6.39 -0.29 4.72
C ILE A 48 6.12 0.84 5.71
N ARG A 49 6.20 2.07 5.25
CA ARG A 49 5.95 3.22 6.10
C ARG A 49 4.51 3.24 6.60
N PHE A 50 3.58 2.91 5.71
CA PHE A 50 2.18 2.88 6.10
C PHE A 50 1.94 1.78 7.12
N ALA A 51 2.55 0.62 6.93
CA ALA A 51 2.43 -0.48 7.88
C ALA A 51 2.94 -0.08 9.26
N ASN A 52 4.08 0.59 9.30
CA ASN A 52 4.64 1.05 10.56
C ASN A 52 3.72 2.05 11.26
N LYS A 53 3.11 2.93 10.47
CA LYS A 53 2.19 3.90 11.01
C LYS A 53 0.98 3.22 11.64
N LEU A 54 0.45 2.21 10.98
CA LEU A 54 -0.68 1.46 11.52
C LEU A 54 -0.32 0.78 12.83
N ILE A 55 0.86 0.19 12.88
CA ILE A 55 1.31 -0.50 14.09
C ILE A 55 1.40 0.49 15.25
N GLN A 56 1.96 1.66 14.99
CA GLN A 56 2.14 2.66 16.03
C GLN A 56 0.82 3.21 16.56
N LYS A 57 -0.16 3.31 15.69
CA LYS A 57 -1.43 3.91 16.08
C LYS A 57 -2.49 2.93 16.49
N GLY A 58 -2.15 1.66 16.59
CA GLY A 58 -3.10 0.66 16.99
C GLY A 58 -3.97 0.14 15.88
N ALA A 59 -3.69 0.53 14.67
CA ALA A 59 -4.28 -0.08 13.46
C ALA A 59 -5.79 -0.06 13.42
N ILE A 60 -6.40 1.06 13.71
CA ILE A 60 -7.85 1.12 13.68
C ILE A 60 -8.40 1.85 12.48
N TYR A 61 -7.55 2.21 11.55
CA TYR A 61 -7.99 2.94 10.36
C TYR A 61 -8.93 2.13 9.48
N LEU A 62 -8.76 0.84 9.51
CA LEU A 62 -9.46 -0.02 8.58
C LEU A 62 -10.64 -0.72 9.21
N ALA A 63 -10.95 -0.35 10.38
CA ALA A 63 -12.07 -0.95 11.08
C ALA A 63 -13.39 -0.58 10.44
#